data_c5ddd946530af4ba87372453dede4ef8
#
_entry.id   c5ddd946530af4ba87372453dede4ef8
#
_cell.length_a   1.000
_cell.length_b   1.000
_cell.length_c   1.000
_cell.angle_alpha   90.00
_cell.angle_beta   90.00
_cell.angle_gamma   90.00
#
_symmetry.space_group_name_H-M   'P 1'
#
loop_
_entity.id
_entity.type
_entity.pdbx_description
1 polymer ?
#
loop_
_entity_poly.entity_id
_entity_poly.type
_entity_poly.pdbx_seq_one_letter_code
_entity_poly.pdbx_strand_id
1 'polypeptide(L)'
;MRNIIIFLVFLFIGKYNAQNVGINSTTPTVTLDVNGISSSTTVADGIRAPRITLAQLNLKTSYGASQIGALIYVTDITGGSTVTATAQVTTVGYYYFDGTNWLSWAPKFTTPLFIASLGSGSGGQINATIAASGFNTVPLTTITKNIGGGTWNATNNTYTVPVSGTYLIKSSIRLTDGSTTRNVFQAVGTSNIDIADGIWQTNSGNRWTMLYTRIAYFNKNDLLRLYIYSGGTNANLSDASLNIVLISQN
;
A
#
# COMPACT_ATOMS: atom_id res chain seq x y z
N MET A 1 -35.38 -66.07 -16.12
CA MET A 1 -34.58 -65.48 -14.99
C MET A 1 -33.20 -65.07 -15.42
N ARG A 2 -32.43 -65.87 -16.18
CA ARG A 2 -31.03 -65.50 -16.58
C ARG A 2 -30.94 -64.20 -17.39
N ASN A 3 -31.91 -63.92 -18.28
CA ASN A 3 -31.91 -62.70 -19.11
C ASN A 3 -32.33 -61.42 -18.32
N ILE A 4 -33.13 -61.58 -17.26
CA ILE A 4 -33.50 -60.43 -16.37
C ILE A 4 -32.33 -59.98 -15.54
N ILE A 5 -31.49 -60.91 -15.07
CA ILE A 5 -30.29 -60.58 -14.30
C ILE A 5 -29.26 -59.81 -15.14
N ILE A 6 -29.07 -60.20 -16.40
CA ILE A 6 -28.16 -59.49 -17.34
C ILE A 6 -28.68 -58.08 -17.63
N PHE A 7 -29.99 -57.86 -17.75
CA PHE A 7 -30.56 -56.53 -17.96
C PHE A 7 -30.41 -55.62 -16.72
N LEU A 8 -30.58 -56.20 -15.51
CA LEU A 8 -30.34 -55.46 -14.26
C LEU A 8 -28.85 -55.04 -14.07
N VAL A 9 -27.91 -55.89 -14.47
CA VAL A 9 -26.45 -55.55 -14.38
C VAL A 9 -26.10 -54.46 -15.39
N PHE A 10 -26.71 -54.41 -16.58
CA PHE A 10 -26.46 -53.34 -17.56
C PHE A 10 -27.04 -51.98 -17.13
N LEU A 11 -28.04 -51.94 -16.27
CA LEU A 11 -28.58 -50.67 -15.72
C LEU A 11 -27.64 -49.99 -14.70
N PHE A 12 -26.67 -50.73 -14.14
CA PHE A 12 -25.69 -50.18 -13.17
C PHE A 12 -24.39 -49.71 -13.80
N ILE A 13 -24.19 -49.83 -15.12
CA ILE A 13 -22.94 -49.33 -15.80
C ILE A 13 -23.14 -47.92 -16.36
N GLY A 14 -24.13 -47.20 -15.91
CA GLY A 14 -24.32 -45.78 -16.25
C GLY A 14 -23.14 -44.96 -15.72
N LYS A 15 -22.43 -44.27 -16.60
CA LYS A 15 -21.45 -43.24 -16.17
C LYS A 15 -22.21 -42.07 -15.56
N TYR A 16 -22.23 -41.99 -14.24
CA TYR A 16 -22.74 -40.82 -13.54
C TYR A 16 -21.72 -39.73 -13.59
N ASN A 17 -21.91 -38.70 -14.41
CA ASN A 17 -21.12 -37.47 -14.37
C ASN A 17 -21.79 -36.52 -13.38
N ALA A 18 -21.23 -36.40 -12.18
CA ALA A 18 -21.59 -35.30 -11.30
C ALA A 18 -21.00 -34.02 -11.87
N GLN A 19 -21.83 -33.16 -12.45
CA GLN A 19 -21.35 -31.90 -13.05
C GLN A 19 -21.12 -30.81 -12.00
N ASN A 20 -21.94 -30.77 -10.95
CA ASN A 20 -21.86 -29.80 -9.87
C ASN A 20 -22.02 -30.51 -8.52
N VAL A 21 -21.33 -29.99 -7.51
CA VAL A 21 -21.40 -30.47 -6.12
C VAL A 21 -22.09 -29.38 -5.28
N GLY A 22 -23.24 -29.74 -4.69
CA GLY A 22 -23.95 -28.89 -3.74
C GLY A 22 -23.74 -29.36 -2.32
N ILE A 23 -23.40 -28.45 -1.41
CA ILE A 23 -23.44 -28.65 0.02
C ILE A 23 -24.62 -27.81 0.54
N ASN A 24 -25.61 -28.42 1.12
CA ASN A 24 -26.89 -27.80 1.49
C ASN A 24 -27.60 -27.10 0.30
N SER A 25 -27.34 -27.56 -0.93
CA SER A 25 -27.96 -27.10 -2.17
C SER A 25 -28.40 -28.34 -2.99
N THR A 26 -29.66 -28.39 -3.36
CA THR A 26 -30.22 -29.46 -4.23
C THR A 26 -30.14 -29.08 -5.71
N THR A 27 -29.90 -27.82 -6.03
CA THR A 27 -29.81 -27.27 -7.38
C THR A 27 -28.55 -26.39 -7.49
N PRO A 28 -27.34 -26.98 -7.42
CA PRO A 28 -26.13 -26.21 -7.48
C PRO A 28 -25.99 -25.49 -8.82
N THR A 29 -25.70 -24.17 -8.77
CA THR A 29 -25.60 -23.30 -9.96
C THR A 29 -24.19 -23.17 -10.47
N VAL A 30 -23.19 -23.60 -9.69
CA VAL A 30 -21.76 -23.60 -10.01
C VAL A 30 -21.15 -24.97 -9.65
N THR A 31 -19.91 -25.23 -10.10
CA THR A 31 -19.23 -26.53 -9.89
C THR A 31 -19.19 -26.96 -8.41
N LEU A 32 -18.98 -26.04 -7.48
CA LEU A 32 -19.12 -26.26 -6.04
C LEU A 32 -20.01 -25.13 -5.48
N ASP A 33 -21.21 -25.49 -5.05
CA ASP A 33 -22.20 -24.58 -4.46
C ASP A 33 -22.41 -24.92 -2.99
N VAL A 34 -22.06 -24.02 -2.08
CA VAL A 34 -22.13 -24.23 -0.63
C VAL A 34 -23.07 -23.21 -0.01
N ASN A 35 -24.23 -23.66 0.45
CA ASN A 35 -25.19 -22.82 1.15
C ASN A 35 -25.00 -22.95 2.67
N GLY A 36 -24.85 -21.79 3.34
CA GLY A 36 -24.84 -21.72 4.78
C GLY A 36 -26.23 -21.97 5.40
N ILE A 37 -26.28 -22.33 6.67
CA ILE A 37 -27.52 -22.52 7.45
C ILE A 37 -27.79 -21.24 8.25
N SER A 38 -28.18 -20.18 7.58
CA SER A 38 -28.37 -18.84 8.15
C SER A 38 -29.36 -18.77 9.32
N SER A 39 -30.27 -19.75 9.43
CA SER A 39 -31.25 -19.85 10.51
C SER A 39 -30.71 -20.47 11.79
N SER A 40 -29.52 -21.08 11.78
CA SER A 40 -28.91 -21.72 12.93
C SER A 40 -27.82 -20.86 13.55
N THR A 41 -27.89 -20.65 14.85
CA THR A 41 -26.86 -19.95 15.66
C THR A 41 -25.81 -20.92 16.23
N THR A 42 -25.98 -22.22 16.05
CA THR A 42 -25.10 -23.26 16.61
C THR A 42 -24.27 -23.98 15.56
N VAL A 43 -24.55 -23.75 14.27
CA VAL A 43 -23.78 -24.32 13.16
C VAL A 43 -22.75 -23.28 12.66
N ALA A 44 -21.51 -23.72 12.53
CA ALA A 44 -20.46 -22.89 11.94
C ALA A 44 -20.43 -23.11 10.42
N ASP A 45 -20.86 -22.12 9.66
CA ASP A 45 -20.80 -22.12 8.20
C ASP A 45 -19.44 -21.70 7.69
N GLY A 46 -18.98 -22.30 6.60
CA GLY A 46 -17.72 -21.90 5.94
C GLY A 46 -17.01 -23.03 5.22
N ILE A 47 -16.02 -22.64 4.43
CA ILE A 47 -15.11 -23.56 3.74
C ILE A 47 -13.74 -23.47 4.41
N ARG A 48 -13.21 -24.61 4.86
CA ARG A 48 -11.85 -24.70 5.41
C ARG A 48 -10.92 -25.28 4.36
N ALA A 49 -9.98 -24.47 3.88
CA ALA A 49 -8.90 -24.95 3.03
C ALA A 49 -8.02 -25.99 3.78
N PRO A 50 -7.28 -26.86 3.05
CA PRO A 50 -6.29 -27.73 3.64
C PRO A 50 -5.33 -26.95 4.54
N ARG A 51 -5.11 -27.44 5.76
CA ARG A 51 -4.23 -26.82 6.76
C ARG A 51 -2.88 -27.50 6.76
N ILE A 52 -1.81 -26.70 6.72
CA ILE A 52 -0.44 -27.19 6.64
C ILE A 52 0.50 -26.26 7.41
N THR A 53 1.57 -26.79 8.02
CA THR A 53 2.64 -25.96 8.55
C THR A 53 3.60 -25.54 7.44
N LEU A 54 4.33 -24.43 7.63
CA LEU A 54 5.35 -24.01 6.66
C LEU A 54 6.45 -25.09 6.47
N ALA A 55 6.85 -25.76 7.56
CA ALA A 55 7.79 -26.87 7.49
C ALA A 55 7.29 -28.00 6.58
N GLN A 56 6.02 -28.37 6.68
CA GLN A 56 5.40 -29.37 5.80
C GLN A 56 5.26 -28.85 4.36
N LEU A 57 4.94 -27.57 4.17
CA LEU A 57 4.81 -26.96 2.85
C LEU A 57 6.15 -26.92 2.12
N ASN A 58 7.25 -26.64 2.82
CA ASN A 58 8.62 -26.65 2.27
C ASN A 58 9.00 -28.01 1.67
N LEU A 59 8.41 -29.11 2.14
CA LEU A 59 8.66 -30.46 1.65
C LEU A 59 7.81 -30.85 0.44
N LYS A 60 6.83 -30.03 0.05
CA LYS A 60 5.94 -30.31 -1.08
C LYS A 60 6.61 -29.95 -2.41
N THR A 61 6.87 -30.94 -3.24
CA THR A 61 7.56 -30.79 -4.53
C THR A 61 6.64 -30.82 -5.75
N SER A 62 5.34 -31.15 -5.55
CA SER A 62 4.39 -31.38 -6.65
C SER A 62 3.60 -30.15 -7.07
N TYR A 63 3.93 -28.97 -6.57
CA TYR A 63 3.29 -27.73 -7.01
C TYR A 63 3.97 -27.18 -8.26
N GLY A 64 3.20 -26.98 -9.32
CA GLY A 64 3.65 -26.48 -10.61
C GLY A 64 2.49 -25.81 -11.36
N ALA A 65 2.61 -25.65 -12.66
CA ALA A 65 1.61 -24.96 -13.48
C ALA A 65 0.19 -25.52 -13.34
N SER A 66 0.04 -26.83 -13.13
CA SER A 66 -1.28 -27.47 -12.96
C SER A 66 -1.93 -27.18 -11.60
N GLN A 67 -1.22 -26.64 -10.64
CA GLN A 67 -1.72 -26.32 -9.29
C GLN A 67 -1.91 -24.80 -9.07
N ILE A 68 -1.82 -23.98 -10.13
CA ILE A 68 -2.14 -22.56 -10.06
C ILE A 68 -3.55 -22.37 -9.49
N GLY A 69 -3.68 -21.49 -8.50
CA GLY A 69 -4.94 -21.23 -7.80
C GLY A 69 -5.21 -22.16 -6.62
N ALA A 70 -4.34 -23.14 -6.33
CA ALA A 70 -4.48 -23.96 -5.13
C ALA A 70 -4.47 -23.06 -3.88
N LEU A 71 -5.42 -23.30 -2.96
CA LEU A 71 -5.62 -22.54 -1.72
C LEU A 71 -5.28 -23.41 -0.52
N ILE A 72 -4.50 -22.87 0.43
CA ILE A 72 -4.17 -23.52 1.71
C ILE A 72 -4.29 -22.52 2.86
N TYR A 73 -4.35 -23.05 4.08
CA TYR A 73 -4.18 -22.28 5.30
C TYR A 73 -2.90 -22.73 6.04
N VAL A 74 -1.92 -21.84 6.14
CA VAL A 74 -0.69 -22.09 6.91
C VAL A 74 -0.99 -21.87 8.38
N THR A 75 -0.75 -22.90 9.20
CA THR A 75 -1.09 -22.90 10.64
C THR A 75 0.09 -22.55 11.54
N ASP A 76 1.31 -22.68 11.05
CA ASP A 76 2.54 -22.43 11.78
C ASP A 76 3.67 -22.10 10.81
N ILE A 77 4.49 -21.11 11.15
CA ILE A 77 5.64 -20.64 10.35
C ILE A 77 6.98 -20.92 11.02
N THR A 78 7.00 -21.71 12.09
CA THR A 78 8.23 -22.08 12.81
C THR A 78 9.23 -22.76 11.87
N GLY A 79 10.49 -22.34 11.94
CA GLY A 79 11.57 -22.83 11.06
C GLY A 79 11.74 -22.03 9.77
N GLY A 80 10.82 -21.14 9.44
CA GLY A 80 10.92 -20.26 8.27
C GLY A 80 10.83 -20.98 6.92
N SER A 81 10.96 -20.22 5.84
CA SER A 81 11.00 -20.73 4.48
C SER A 81 12.39 -21.32 4.17
N THR A 82 12.43 -22.49 3.58
CA THR A 82 13.67 -23.17 3.12
C THR A 82 13.73 -23.33 1.61
N VAL A 83 12.67 -22.96 0.89
CA VAL A 83 12.58 -23.03 -0.57
C VAL A 83 12.02 -21.74 -1.14
N THR A 84 12.40 -21.39 -2.39
CA THR A 84 12.00 -20.14 -3.06
C THR A 84 10.49 -19.99 -3.13
N ALA A 85 9.75 -21.06 -3.42
CA ALA A 85 8.29 -21.02 -3.57
C ALA A 85 7.55 -20.59 -2.29
N THR A 86 8.15 -20.79 -1.11
CA THR A 86 7.56 -20.41 0.18
C THR A 86 8.17 -19.15 0.80
N ALA A 87 9.08 -18.46 0.11
CA ALA A 87 9.81 -17.30 0.62
C ALA A 87 8.89 -16.15 1.10
N GLN A 88 7.68 -16.05 0.54
CA GLN A 88 6.71 -15.03 0.92
C GLN A 88 5.71 -15.49 2.01
N VAL A 89 5.85 -16.72 2.51
CA VAL A 89 5.03 -17.25 3.61
C VAL A 89 5.65 -16.80 4.94
N THR A 90 5.28 -15.62 5.40
CA THR A 90 5.88 -14.95 6.57
C THR A 90 4.93 -14.83 7.77
N THR A 91 3.67 -15.23 7.60
CA THR A 91 2.64 -15.17 8.65
C THR A 91 1.74 -16.40 8.58
N VAL A 92 1.06 -16.71 9.67
CA VAL A 92 -0.07 -17.66 9.67
C VAL A 92 -1.23 -17.06 8.87
N GLY A 93 -1.89 -17.85 8.02
CA GLY A 93 -3.01 -17.34 7.22
C GLY A 93 -3.28 -18.12 5.94
N TYR A 94 -4.16 -17.58 5.11
CA TYR A 94 -4.50 -18.13 3.81
C TYR A 94 -3.46 -17.74 2.75
N TYR A 95 -3.10 -18.71 1.91
CA TYR A 95 -2.18 -18.54 0.79
C TYR A 95 -2.71 -19.24 -0.44
N TYR A 96 -2.46 -18.65 -1.61
CA TYR A 96 -2.70 -19.27 -2.90
C TYR A 96 -1.41 -19.44 -3.67
N PHE A 97 -1.36 -20.45 -4.55
CA PHE A 97 -0.21 -20.73 -5.41
C PHE A 97 -0.39 -20.02 -6.75
N ASP A 98 0.57 -19.18 -7.16
CA ASP A 98 0.54 -18.43 -8.44
C ASP A 98 1.18 -19.19 -9.62
N GLY A 99 1.69 -20.39 -9.38
CA GLY A 99 2.45 -21.20 -10.34
C GLY A 99 3.96 -21.24 -10.05
N THR A 100 4.45 -20.37 -9.19
CA THR A 100 5.86 -20.27 -8.78
C THR A 100 6.00 -20.11 -7.26
N ASN A 101 5.15 -19.26 -6.66
CA ASN A 101 5.25 -18.88 -5.25
C ASN A 101 3.89 -19.02 -4.54
N TRP A 102 3.96 -19.21 -3.22
CA TRP A 102 2.83 -19.08 -2.33
C TRP A 102 2.66 -17.63 -1.90
N LEU A 103 1.56 -17.01 -2.32
CA LEU A 103 1.23 -15.62 -2.04
C LEU A 103 0.11 -15.52 -1.01
N SER A 104 0.21 -14.57 -0.09
CA SER A 104 -0.87 -14.31 0.87
C SER A 104 -2.17 -13.95 0.17
N TRP A 105 -3.27 -14.59 0.57
CA TRP A 105 -4.63 -14.22 0.13
C TRP A 105 -5.07 -12.86 0.68
N ALA A 106 -4.56 -12.48 1.85
CA ALA A 106 -4.80 -11.15 2.40
C ALA A 106 -4.08 -10.09 1.56
N PRO A 107 -4.76 -9.03 1.10
CA PRO A 107 -4.10 -7.95 0.38
C PRO A 107 -3.01 -7.34 1.28
N LYS A 108 -1.77 -7.37 0.81
CA LYS A 108 -0.65 -6.73 1.50
C LYS A 108 -0.75 -5.23 1.28
N PHE A 109 -1.46 -4.55 2.18
CA PHE A 109 -1.45 -3.09 2.20
C PHE A 109 -0.10 -2.59 2.73
N THR A 110 0.64 -1.89 1.89
CA THR A 110 1.87 -1.19 2.31
C THR A 110 1.51 0.27 2.56
N THR A 111 1.62 0.70 3.81
CA THR A 111 1.34 2.08 4.19
C THR A 111 2.18 3.05 3.36
N PRO A 112 1.58 3.97 2.61
CA PRO A 112 2.29 5.01 1.89
C PRO A 112 3.16 5.84 2.82
N LEU A 113 4.45 5.90 2.48
CA LEU A 113 5.46 6.69 3.18
C LEU A 113 6.40 7.31 2.15
N PHE A 114 6.54 8.63 2.20
CA PHE A 114 7.46 9.41 1.40
C PHE A 114 8.37 10.24 2.29
N ILE A 115 9.68 10.16 2.07
CA ILE A 115 10.69 10.94 2.77
C ILE A 115 11.66 11.49 1.74
N ALA A 116 11.73 12.81 1.65
CA ALA A 116 12.61 13.51 0.72
C ALA A 116 13.30 14.69 1.38
N SER A 117 14.46 15.04 0.86
CA SER A 117 15.25 16.17 1.36
C SER A 117 15.99 16.94 0.26
N LEU A 118 16.36 18.16 0.59
CA LEU A 118 17.35 19.00 -0.06
C LEU A 118 18.49 19.22 0.92
N GLY A 119 19.73 19.11 0.47
CA GLY A 119 20.91 19.33 1.29
C GLY A 119 21.26 18.17 2.23
N SER A 120 22.31 18.31 3.00
CA SER A 120 22.88 17.29 3.90
C SER A 120 22.47 17.44 5.37
N GLY A 121 21.71 18.48 5.69
CA GLY A 121 21.37 18.83 7.08
C GLY A 121 22.45 19.65 7.81
N SER A 122 23.63 19.85 7.21
CA SER A 122 24.75 20.56 7.86
C SER A 122 24.55 22.08 7.93
N GLY A 123 23.73 22.65 7.03
CA GLY A 123 23.54 24.08 6.88
C GLY A 123 24.74 24.77 6.22
N GLY A 124 24.63 26.09 5.98
CA GLY A 124 25.71 26.93 5.48
C GLY A 124 26.02 26.85 3.99
N GLN A 125 25.59 25.79 3.29
CA GLN A 125 25.68 25.68 1.83
C GLN A 125 24.38 26.11 1.19
N ILE A 126 24.43 26.86 0.08
CA ILE A 126 23.24 27.16 -0.72
C ILE A 126 23.01 25.97 -1.65
N ASN A 127 21.97 25.17 -1.36
CA ASN A 127 21.57 24.03 -2.18
C ASN A 127 20.44 24.37 -3.16
N ALA A 128 19.69 25.44 -2.89
CA ALA A 128 18.72 26.02 -3.84
C ALA A 128 18.55 27.51 -3.60
N THR A 129 18.32 28.26 -4.69
CA THR A 129 17.89 29.66 -4.64
C THR A 129 16.49 29.75 -5.22
N ILE A 130 15.55 30.23 -4.43
CA ILE A 130 14.13 30.35 -4.79
C ILE A 130 13.84 31.82 -5.12
N ALA A 131 13.22 32.04 -6.25
CA ALA A 131 12.88 33.39 -6.72
C ALA A 131 11.92 34.10 -5.74
N ALA A 132 12.11 35.40 -5.60
CA ALA A 132 11.23 36.27 -4.81
C ALA A 132 9.86 36.46 -5.46
N SER A 133 8.92 36.94 -4.64
CA SER A 133 7.62 37.47 -5.06
C SER A 133 6.71 36.47 -5.77
N GLY A 134 6.84 35.18 -5.46
CA GLY A 134 5.99 34.12 -6.00
C GLY A 134 5.99 32.88 -5.10
N PHE A 135 4.95 32.07 -5.26
CA PHE A 135 4.91 30.73 -4.66
C PHE A 135 5.69 29.77 -5.54
N ASN A 136 6.78 29.26 -5.04
CA ASN A 136 7.66 28.36 -5.75
C ASN A 136 7.74 27.03 -5.03
N THR A 137 7.98 25.95 -5.77
CA THR A 137 8.20 24.63 -5.19
C THR A 137 9.64 24.49 -4.73
N VAL A 138 9.83 23.83 -3.59
CA VAL A 138 11.16 23.49 -3.09
C VAL A 138 11.66 22.24 -3.83
N PRO A 139 12.85 22.30 -4.48
CA PRO A 139 13.42 21.14 -5.15
C PRO A 139 14.00 20.17 -4.12
N LEU A 140 13.39 19.00 -3.98
CA LEU A 140 13.88 17.92 -3.13
C LEU A 140 14.67 16.94 -3.98
N THR A 141 15.97 16.91 -3.81
CA THR A 141 16.90 16.18 -4.70
C THR A 141 17.21 14.76 -4.22
N THR A 142 16.98 14.48 -2.94
CA THR A 142 17.27 13.18 -2.33
C THR A 142 15.97 12.53 -1.85
N ILE A 143 15.64 11.38 -2.43
CA ILE A 143 14.48 10.57 -2.01
C ILE A 143 15.01 9.41 -1.15
N THR A 144 14.84 9.53 0.16
CA THR A 144 15.31 8.50 1.11
C THR A 144 14.36 7.32 1.18
N LYS A 145 13.05 7.56 1.05
CA LYS A 145 12.04 6.52 1.10
C LYS A 145 10.85 6.89 0.22
N ASN A 146 10.37 5.92 -0.56
CA ASN A 146 9.10 6.04 -1.29
C ASN A 146 8.49 4.65 -1.42
N ILE A 147 7.50 4.34 -0.60
CA ILE A 147 6.81 3.04 -0.56
C ILE A 147 5.30 3.24 -0.50
N GLY A 148 4.54 2.18 -0.76
CA GLY A 148 3.08 2.20 -0.72
C GLY A 148 2.42 2.84 -1.94
N GLY A 149 3.15 2.90 -3.08
CA GLY A 149 2.57 3.22 -4.40
C GLY A 149 2.55 4.71 -4.78
N GLY A 150 3.04 5.61 -3.93
CA GLY A 150 3.22 7.02 -4.30
C GLY A 150 4.33 7.21 -5.32
N THR A 151 4.28 8.29 -6.09
CA THR A 151 5.31 8.62 -7.09
C THR A 151 5.81 10.04 -6.88
N TRP A 152 7.12 10.25 -7.11
CA TRP A 152 7.76 11.56 -7.08
C TRP A 152 8.14 12.00 -8.48
N ASN A 153 7.75 13.21 -8.85
CA ASN A 153 8.18 13.86 -10.10
C ASN A 153 9.18 14.98 -9.75
N ALA A 154 10.46 14.74 -10.07
CA ALA A 154 11.53 15.70 -9.79
C ALA A 154 11.49 16.94 -10.69
N THR A 155 10.84 16.89 -11.85
CA THR A 155 10.79 18.05 -12.76
C THR A 155 9.91 19.17 -12.20
N ASN A 156 8.78 18.81 -11.57
CA ASN A 156 7.84 19.79 -11.01
C ASN A 156 7.72 19.69 -9.47
N ASN A 157 8.59 18.91 -8.84
CA ASN A 157 8.67 18.72 -7.39
C ASN A 157 7.33 18.33 -6.77
N THR A 158 6.70 17.28 -7.31
CA THR A 158 5.40 16.80 -6.86
C THR A 158 5.44 15.37 -6.38
N TYR A 159 4.76 15.11 -5.26
CA TYR A 159 4.40 13.78 -4.80
C TYR A 159 2.94 13.48 -5.15
N THR A 160 2.71 12.37 -5.86
CA THR A 160 1.36 11.90 -6.19
C THR A 160 0.85 10.98 -5.09
N VAL A 161 -0.29 11.31 -4.51
CA VAL A 161 -0.97 10.55 -3.46
C VAL A 161 -1.49 9.23 -4.02
N PRO A 162 -1.08 8.06 -3.49
CA PRO A 162 -1.45 6.76 -4.07
C PRO A 162 -2.84 6.26 -3.70
N VAL A 163 -3.35 6.64 -2.53
CA VAL A 163 -4.67 6.24 -2.03
C VAL A 163 -5.32 7.39 -1.29
N SER A 164 -6.66 7.48 -1.37
CA SER A 164 -7.40 8.49 -0.60
C SER A 164 -7.33 8.19 0.90
N GLY A 165 -7.15 9.22 1.71
CA GLY A 165 -7.06 9.05 3.16
C GLY A 165 -6.50 10.26 3.90
N THR A 166 -6.34 10.11 5.20
CA THR A 166 -5.76 11.13 6.08
C THR A 166 -4.26 10.93 6.20
N TYR A 167 -3.50 11.97 5.90
CA TYR A 167 -2.04 11.97 5.92
C TYR A 167 -1.49 12.90 6.99
N LEU A 168 -0.42 12.46 7.65
CA LEU A 168 0.47 13.33 8.42
C LEU A 168 1.58 13.83 7.50
N ILE A 169 1.75 15.13 7.45
CA ILE A 169 2.80 15.81 6.70
C ILE A 169 3.69 16.57 7.69
N LYS A 170 4.99 16.39 7.55
CA LYS A 170 6.01 17.21 8.23
C LYS A 170 6.96 17.75 7.20
N SER A 171 7.25 19.05 7.26
CA SER A 171 8.30 19.65 6.45
C SER A 171 9.17 20.60 7.25
N SER A 172 10.37 20.83 6.75
CA SER A 172 11.27 21.83 7.26
C SER A 172 11.93 22.57 6.10
N ILE A 173 12.22 23.84 6.30
CA ILE A 173 13.05 24.67 5.40
C ILE A 173 14.05 25.41 6.25
N ARG A 174 15.34 25.34 5.89
CA ARG A 174 16.42 26.11 6.50
C ARG A 174 17.01 27.07 5.48
N LEU A 175 17.07 28.34 5.86
CA LEU A 175 17.66 29.41 5.06
C LEU A 175 19.13 29.57 5.40
N THR A 176 19.94 30.04 4.46
CA THR A 176 21.34 30.45 4.71
C THR A 176 21.42 31.92 5.11
N ASP A 177 20.35 32.68 4.87
CA ASP A 177 20.27 34.13 5.10
C ASP A 177 19.02 34.45 5.94
N GLY A 178 19.23 34.79 7.19
CA GLY A 178 18.20 35.41 8.01
C GLY A 178 18.02 36.88 7.62
N SER A 179 16.77 37.32 7.46
CA SER A 179 16.45 38.73 7.24
C SER A 179 15.26 39.14 8.10
N THR A 180 15.38 40.26 8.81
CA THR A 180 14.31 40.83 9.62
C THR A 180 13.29 41.59 8.78
N THR A 181 13.63 41.91 7.54
CA THR A 181 12.79 42.72 6.62
C THR A 181 12.04 41.91 5.61
N ARG A 182 12.29 40.59 5.53
CA ARG A 182 11.71 39.68 4.56
C ARG A 182 10.80 38.67 5.25
N ASN A 183 9.58 38.51 4.74
CA ASN A 183 8.71 37.43 5.15
C ASN A 183 8.91 36.22 4.24
N VAL A 184 9.15 35.08 4.84
CA VAL A 184 9.20 33.79 4.16
C VAL A 184 8.11 32.90 4.72
N PHE A 185 7.33 32.28 3.84
CA PHE A 185 6.27 31.37 4.20
C PHE A 185 6.53 29.99 3.60
N GLN A 186 6.14 28.93 4.30
CA GLN A 186 6.08 27.60 3.75
C GLN A 186 4.68 27.00 3.88
N ALA A 187 4.33 26.14 2.97
CA ALA A 187 3.12 25.32 3.04
C ALA A 187 3.32 24.00 2.28
N VAL A 188 2.51 23.00 2.61
CA VAL A 188 2.40 21.78 1.82
C VAL A 188 0.95 21.60 1.41
N GLY A 189 0.72 21.45 0.13
CA GLY A 189 -0.63 21.32 -0.43
C GLY A 189 -0.63 20.90 -1.89
N THR A 190 -1.83 20.91 -2.48
CA THR A 190 -2.06 20.63 -3.90
C THR A 190 -1.70 21.81 -4.80
N SER A 191 -1.96 21.75 -6.09
CA SER A 191 -1.56 22.78 -7.07
C SER A 191 -2.24 24.15 -6.86
N ASN A 192 -3.40 24.20 -6.20
CA ASN A 192 -4.09 25.43 -5.88
C ASN A 192 -3.74 25.79 -4.44
N ILE A 193 -2.77 26.67 -4.28
CA ILE A 193 -2.43 27.20 -2.98
C ILE A 193 -3.40 28.33 -2.70
N ASP A 194 -4.57 28.00 -2.24
CA ASP A 194 -5.37 28.94 -1.52
C ASP A 194 -4.86 29.00 -0.08
N ILE A 195 -4.83 30.18 0.52
CA ILE A 195 -4.56 30.40 1.95
C ILE A 195 -5.49 29.51 2.81
N ALA A 196 -6.69 29.19 2.31
CA ALA A 196 -7.64 28.29 2.94
C ALA A 196 -7.16 26.82 2.96
N ASP A 197 -6.38 26.36 1.99
CA ASP A 197 -5.88 24.97 1.88
C ASP A 197 -4.58 24.71 2.64
N GLY A 198 -3.88 25.76 3.04
CA GLY A 198 -2.56 25.66 3.64
C GLY A 198 -2.47 26.37 4.99
N ILE A 199 -2.07 25.66 6.03
CA ILE A 199 -1.53 26.29 7.20
C ILE A 199 -0.15 26.79 6.81
N TRP A 200 -0.01 28.10 6.64
CA TRP A 200 1.23 28.75 6.35
C TRP A 200 2.03 28.97 7.62
N GLN A 201 3.30 28.66 7.58
CA GLN A 201 4.24 29.06 8.61
C GLN A 201 5.19 30.11 8.06
N THR A 202 5.32 31.22 8.80
CA THR A 202 6.21 32.32 8.48
C THR A 202 7.45 32.31 9.35
N ASN A 203 8.60 32.79 8.81
CA ASN A 203 9.75 33.20 9.61
C ASN A 203 9.59 34.67 9.99
N SER A 204 8.90 34.99 11.02
CA SER A 204 8.98 36.37 11.55
C SER A 204 10.27 36.57 12.34
N GLY A 205 11.00 37.61 12.03
CA GLY A 205 12.26 38.00 12.74
C GLY A 205 13.34 36.92 12.66
N ASN A 206 14.42 37.17 12.06
CA ASN A 206 15.73 36.47 12.04
C ASN A 206 15.72 34.91 12.20
N ARG A 207 14.63 34.24 11.88
CA ARG A 207 14.54 32.79 11.96
C ARG A 207 15.15 32.17 10.70
N TRP A 208 16.07 31.24 10.90
CA TRP A 208 16.75 30.53 9.84
C TRP A 208 16.02 29.21 9.46
N THR A 209 15.17 28.69 10.34
CA THR A 209 14.50 27.42 10.15
C THR A 209 13.01 27.56 10.40
N MET A 210 12.22 27.01 9.50
CA MET A 210 10.78 26.87 9.61
C MET A 210 10.44 25.38 9.69
N LEU A 211 9.60 25.02 10.64
CA LEU A 211 9.05 23.68 10.79
C LEU A 211 7.54 23.74 10.54
N TYR A 212 7.04 22.73 9.86
CA TYR A 212 5.62 22.66 9.51
C TYR A 212 5.08 21.26 9.77
N THR A 213 3.89 21.17 10.34
CA THR A 213 3.18 19.91 10.53
C THR A 213 1.71 20.11 10.19
N ARG A 214 1.17 19.20 9.39
CA ARG A 214 -0.24 19.19 8.99
C ARG A 214 -0.77 17.77 9.03
N ILE A 215 -2.02 17.63 9.46
CA ILE A 215 -2.83 16.44 9.25
C ILE A 215 -3.99 16.86 8.34
N ALA A 216 -4.14 16.21 7.19
CA ALA A 216 -5.18 16.53 6.24
C ALA A 216 -5.60 15.31 5.41
N TYR A 217 -6.81 15.34 4.91
CA TYR A 217 -7.31 14.38 3.96
C TYR A 217 -6.89 14.78 2.53
N PHE A 218 -6.44 13.78 1.76
CA PHE A 218 -6.15 13.92 0.34
C PHE A 218 -6.79 12.79 -0.45
N ASN A 219 -7.16 13.09 -1.69
CA ASN A 219 -7.68 12.11 -2.61
C ASN A 219 -6.53 11.40 -3.34
N LYS A 220 -6.79 10.18 -3.79
CA LYS A 220 -5.89 9.49 -4.73
C LYS A 220 -5.64 10.40 -5.95
N ASN A 221 -4.39 10.47 -6.37
CA ASN A 221 -3.85 11.29 -7.46
C ASN A 221 -3.73 12.79 -7.15
N ASP A 222 -4.02 13.26 -5.94
CA ASP A 222 -3.65 14.60 -5.53
C ASP A 222 -2.13 14.79 -5.64
N LEU A 223 -1.72 15.99 -6.08
CA LEU A 223 -0.31 16.33 -6.29
C LEU A 223 0.19 17.24 -5.18
N LEU A 224 0.91 16.70 -4.22
CA LEU A 224 1.44 17.46 -3.09
C LEU A 224 2.81 18.05 -3.40
N ARG A 225 3.01 19.29 -2.98
CA ARG A 225 4.27 20.04 -3.11
C ARG A 225 4.62 20.73 -1.80
N LEU A 226 5.91 20.83 -1.54
CA LEU A 226 6.43 21.77 -0.55
C LEU A 226 6.62 23.13 -1.24
N TYR A 227 5.86 24.10 -0.82
CA TYR A 227 5.92 25.46 -1.34
C TYR A 227 6.67 26.39 -0.41
N ILE A 228 7.32 27.38 -1.00
CA ILE A 228 7.94 28.51 -0.33
C ILE A 228 7.56 29.80 -1.04
N TYR A 229 7.30 30.84 -0.27
CA TYR A 229 7.18 32.21 -0.73
C TYR A 229 8.26 33.05 -0.04
N SER A 230 8.94 33.94 -0.77
CA SER A 230 9.87 34.89 -0.20
C SER A 230 9.52 36.31 -0.67
N GLY A 231 9.27 37.21 0.26
CA GLY A 231 8.90 38.60 -0.04
C GLY A 231 10.11 39.44 -0.40
N GLY A 232 10.09 40.09 -1.57
CA GLY A 232 11.04 41.10 -1.98
C GLY A 232 12.43 40.66 -2.43
N THR A 233 12.98 39.57 -1.89
CA THR A 233 14.30 39.03 -2.27
C THR A 233 14.27 37.52 -2.40
N ASN A 234 15.21 36.94 -3.14
CA ASN A 234 15.33 35.50 -3.27
C ASN A 234 15.58 34.83 -1.91
N ALA A 235 15.09 33.63 -1.72
CA ALA A 235 15.39 32.78 -0.58
C ALA A 235 16.50 31.80 -0.92
N ASN A 236 17.61 31.82 -0.17
CA ASN A 236 18.66 30.83 -0.32
C ASN A 236 18.49 29.74 0.73
N LEU A 237 18.23 28.52 0.27
CA LEU A 237 17.97 27.35 1.10
C LEU A 237 19.24 26.53 1.27
N SER A 238 19.59 26.22 2.52
CA SER A 238 20.60 25.20 2.79
C SER A 238 20.02 23.81 2.82
N ASP A 239 18.89 23.67 3.49
CA ASP A 239 18.27 22.36 3.70
C ASP A 239 16.75 22.48 3.63
N ALA A 240 16.12 21.42 3.18
CA ALA A 240 14.67 21.23 3.30
C ALA A 240 14.33 19.77 3.43
N SER A 241 13.18 19.47 4.00
CA SER A 241 12.63 18.11 4.06
C SER A 241 11.13 18.10 3.85
N LEU A 242 10.63 16.99 3.29
CA LEU A 242 9.21 16.69 3.18
C LEU A 242 8.99 15.22 3.51
N ASN A 243 8.21 14.99 4.56
CA ASN A 243 7.83 13.67 5.02
C ASN A 243 6.32 13.55 4.98
N ILE A 244 5.80 12.52 4.32
CA ILE A 244 4.38 12.26 4.14
C ILE A 244 4.11 10.82 4.53
N VAL A 245 3.18 10.58 5.42
CA VAL A 245 2.77 9.23 5.83
C VAL A 245 1.25 9.14 5.91
N LEU A 246 0.68 8.06 5.36
CA LEU A 246 -0.75 7.76 5.54
C LEU A 246 -1.01 7.33 6.98
N ILE A 247 -1.98 7.97 7.65
CA ILE A 247 -2.43 7.62 9.01
C ILE A 247 -3.64 6.70 8.94
N SER A 248 -4.60 7.02 8.07
CA SER A 248 -5.86 6.29 7.93
C SER A 248 -6.33 6.32 6.49
N GLN A 249 -6.75 5.17 5.98
CA GLN A 249 -7.45 5.02 4.72
C GLN A 249 -8.97 4.99 5.00
N ASN A 250 -9.75 5.71 4.21
CA ASN A 250 -11.22 5.69 4.28
C ASN A 250 -11.78 4.66 3.30
#